data_53fb4868a35acfdc4005a65fce8e1db2
#
_entry.id   53fb4868a35acfdc4005a65fce8e1db2
#
_cell.length_a   1.000
_cell.length_b   1.000
_cell.length_c   1.000
_cell.angle_alpha   90.00
_cell.angle_beta   90.00
_cell.angle_gamma   90.00
#
_symmetry.space_group_name_H-M   'P 1'
#
loop_
_entity.id
_entity.type
_entity.pdbx_description
1 polymer ?
#
loop_
_entity_poly.entity_id
_entity_poly.type
_entity_poly.pdbx_seq_one_letter_code
_entity_poly.pdbx_strand_id
1 'polypeptide(L)'
;MTSGRVAGGFNQYGFTVGILMLDTRFPRIPGDMGNAATFPFPVRYHRVAGADPDRVVRQGAAGLLGAFVDGARQLESEGVGAITTNCGFLVKFQRELAKSVSVPVFTSSLLLVPLVHRLLPPGQRVGIMTVNAASLTPEHLAGAGIGSDVPLAIAGMETEKEFTRVLLGNELILDVDVAREEHVRVARRLVTDHADVGAIVLECTNMPPYAGDIQRETGRPVFDIVSLVAMLHGSLAAGLPPRPA
;
A
#
# COMPACT_ATOMS: atom_id res chain seq x y z
N MET A 1 -8.48 29.65 -14.29
CA MET A 1 -9.08 29.43 -15.63
C MET A 1 -7.98 28.96 -16.56
N THR A 2 -8.14 27.80 -17.20
CA THR A 2 -7.23 27.32 -18.24
C THR A 2 -7.35 28.25 -19.46
N SER A 3 -6.26 28.87 -19.86
CA SER A 3 -6.18 29.67 -21.11
C SER A 3 -5.41 28.85 -22.14
N GLY A 4 -5.83 28.90 -23.40
CA GLY A 4 -5.17 28.26 -24.53
C GLY A 4 -5.91 27.03 -25.06
N ARG A 5 -5.26 26.26 -25.95
CA ARG A 5 -5.80 25.03 -26.53
C ARG A 5 -5.64 23.89 -25.56
N VAL A 6 -6.71 23.15 -25.32
CA VAL A 6 -6.72 21.96 -24.47
C VAL A 6 -6.95 20.72 -25.34
N ALA A 7 -6.10 19.70 -25.21
CA ALA A 7 -6.25 18.45 -25.94
C ALA A 7 -7.31 17.56 -25.28
N GLY A 8 -8.14 16.91 -26.08
CA GLY A 8 -9.04 15.85 -25.68
C GLY A 8 -8.37 14.47 -25.79
N GLY A 9 -9.14 13.41 -25.64
CA GLY A 9 -8.67 12.01 -25.81
C GLY A 9 -9.27 11.04 -24.82
N PHE A 10 -9.81 11.52 -23.69
CA PHE A 10 -10.44 10.70 -22.64
C PHE A 10 -11.88 11.13 -22.41
N ASN A 11 -12.72 10.20 -21.93
CA ASN A 11 -14.09 10.50 -21.51
C ASN A 11 -14.15 11.14 -20.11
N GLN A 12 -13.13 10.94 -19.28
CA GLN A 12 -13.05 11.44 -17.91
C GLN A 12 -11.65 11.98 -17.64
N TYR A 13 -11.56 13.03 -16.86
CA TYR A 13 -10.31 13.73 -16.54
C TYR A 13 -10.18 13.98 -15.04
N GLY A 14 -8.98 14.27 -14.56
CA GLY A 14 -8.71 14.68 -13.20
C GLY A 14 -8.33 13.53 -12.25
N PHE A 15 -8.13 12.32 -12.77
CA PHE A 15 -7.58 11.19 -12.01
C PHE A 15 -6.06 11.20 -12.12
N THR A 16 -5.39 11.30 -10.99
CA THR A 16 -3.92 11.25 -10.94
C THR A 16 -3.38 9.86 -10.62
N VAL A 17 -4.13 9.07 -9.84
CA VAL A 17 -3.70 7.73 -9.39
C VAL A 17 -4.78 6.71 -9.70
N GLY A 18 -4.39 5.64 -10.38
CA GLY A 18 -5.15 4.41 -10.53
C GLY A 18 -4.78 3.39 -9.46
N ILE A 19 -5.74 2.67 -8.95
CA ILE A 19 -5.56 1.65 -7.90
C ILE A 19 -6.07 0.31 -8.40
N LEU A 20 -5.18 -0.66 -8.56
CA LEU A 20 -5.53 -2.05 -8.82
C LEU A 20 -6.02 -2.70 -7.53
N MET A 21 -7.27 -3.13 -7.53
CA MET A 21 -7.98 -3.64 -6.36
C MET A 21 -8.07 -5.15 -6.39
N LEU A 22 -7.78 -5.79 -5.26
CA LEU A 22 -8.17 -7.18 -5.04
C LEU A 22 -9.70 -7.32 -5.07
N ASP A 23 -10.18 -8.51 -5.38
CA ASP A 23 -11.60 -8.86 -5.34
C ASP A 23 -12.00 -9.19 -3.90
N THR A 24 -12.40 -8.16 -3.14
CA THR A 24 -12.64 -8.24 -1.70
C THR A 24 -14.03 -7.80 -1.30
N ARG A 25 -14.49 -8.29 -0.14
CA ARG A 25 -15.80 -7.96 0.45
C ARG A 25 -15.70 -7.45 1.89
N PHE A 26 -14.54 -7.52 2.52
CA PHE A 26 -14.37 -7.03 3.88
C PHE A 26 -14.54 -5.51 3.97
N PRO A 27 -14.92 -4.96 5.15
CA PRO A 27 -15.14 -3.53 5.33
C PRO A 27 -13.86 -2.73 5.09
N ARG A 28 -14.02 -1.58 4.42
CA ARG A 28 -12.94 -0.61 4.18
C ARG A 28 -13.30 0.71 4.83
N ILE A 29 -12.70 0.96 6.00
CA ILE A 29 -12.93 2.18 6.78
C ILE A 29 -12.10 3.35 6.21
N PRO A 30 -12.42 4.61 6.55
CA PRO A 30 -11.60 5.77 6.16
C PRO A 30 -10.14 5.58 6.57
N GLY A 31 -9.21 5.87 5.66
CA GLY A 31 -7.78 5.57 5.79
C GLY A 31 -7.32 4.31 5.06
N ASP A 32 -8.25 3.36 4.77
CA ASP A 32 -7.97 2.21 3.90
C ASP A 32 -7.86 2.63 2.43
N MET A 33 -6.96 2.01 1.67
CA MET A 33 -6.74 2.28 0.24
C MET A 33 -8.00 2.14 -0.62
N GLY A 34 -8.91 1.26 -0.25
CA GLY A 34 -10.15 1.02 -0.98
C GLY A 34 -11.34 1.88 -0.53
N ASN A 35 -11.13 2.84 0.39
CA ASN A 35 -12.17 3.77 0.81
C ASN A 35 -12.02 5.10 0.07
N ALA A 36 -13.06 5.54 -0.63
CA ALA A 36 -13.03 6.76 -1.43
C ALA A 36 -12.76 8.03 -0.62
N ALA A 37 -13.07 8.04 0.68
CA ALA A 37 -12.81 9.17 1.57
C ALA A 37 -11.35 9.25 2.07
N THR A 38 -10.51 8.27 1.75
CA THR A 38 -9.11 8.23 2.20
C THR A 38 -8.26 9.32 1.53
N PHE A 39 -8.54 9.63 0.28
CA PHE A 39 -7.75 10.58 -0.49
C PHE A 39 -8.48 11.92 -0.66
N PRO A 40 -7.79 13.07 -0.48
CA PRO A 40 -8.37 14.39 -0.75
C PRO A 40 -8.42 14.74 -2.24
N PHE A 41 -8.19 13.77 -3.11
CA PHE A 41 -8.18 13.88 -4.57
C PHE A 41 -8.83 12.66 -5.21
N PRO A 42 -9.37 12.77 -6.44
CA PRO A 42 -9.96 11.65 -7.15
C PRO A 42 -8.93 10.56 -7.45
N VAL A 43 -9.30 9.31 -7.16
CA VAL A 43 -8.57 8.10 -7.57
C VAL A 43 -9.46 7.24 -8.44
N ARG A 44 -8.85 6.43 -9.30
CA ARG A 44 -9.54 5.48 -10.17
C ARG A 44 -9.30 4.08 -9.68
N TYR A 45 -10.37 3.32 -9.43
CA TYR A 45 -10.29 1.93 -8.99
C TYR A 45 -10.54 0.98 -10.15
N HIS A 46 -9.71 -0.05 -10.27
CA HIS A 46 -9.93 -1.19 -11.17
C HIS A 46 -9.85 -2.49 -10.35
N ARG A 47 -10.98 -3.22 -10.27
CA ARG A 47 -11.05 -4.50 -9.58
C ARG A 47 -10.52 -5.62 -10.46
N VAL A 48 -9.49 -6.32 -10.02
CA VAL A 48 -8.92 -7.50 -10.68
C VAL A 48 -9.72 -8.73 -10.24
N ALA A 49 -10.55 -9.24 -11.14
CA ALA A 49 -11.44 -10.36 -10.84
C ALA A 49 -10.66 -11.61 -10.43
N GLY A 50 -11.13 -12.31 -9.40
CA GLY A 50 -10.52 -13.54 -8.88
C GLY A 50 -9.21 -13.36 -8.12
N ALA A 51 -8.78 -12.13 -7.89
CA ALA A 51 -7.64 -11.81 -7.03
C ALA A 51 -8.09 -11.65 -5.57
N ASP A 52 -8.55 -12.73 -4.93
CA ASP A 52 -8.95 -12.71 -3.53
C ASP A 52 -7.73 -12.66 -2.59
N PRO A 53 -7.92 -12.21 -1.31
CA PRO A 53 -6.82 -12.02 -0.36
C PRO A 53 -6.02 -13.29 -0.06
N ASP A 54 -6.68 -14.43 0.09
CA ASP A 54 -6.00 -15.70 0.39
C ASP A 54 -5.10 -16.12 -0.78
N ARG A 55 -5.62 -16.04 -2.00
CA ARG A 55 -4.86 -16.34 -3.21
C ARG A 55 -3.64 -15.43 -3.37
N VAL A 56 -3.76 -14.15 -3.06
CA VAL A 56 -2.65 -13.22 -3.20
C VAL A 56 -1.63 -13.39 -2.08
N VAL A 57 -2.06 -13.44 -0.81
CA VAL A 57 -1.17 -13.45 0.35
C VAL A 57 -0.57 -14.83 0.60
N ARG A 58 -1.42 -15.89 0.69
CA ARG A 58 -0.96 -17.21 1.07
C ARG A 58 -0.52 -18.08 -0.10
N GLN A 59 -1.10 -17.87 -1.30
CA GLN A 59 -0.78 -18.64 -2.50
C GLN A 59 0.14 -17.88 -3.46
N GLY A 60 0.72 -16.75 -3.00
CA GLY A 60 1.73 -15.98 -3.75
C GLY A 60 1.24 -15.39 -5.07
N ALA A 61 -0.05 -15.11 -5.20
CA ALA A 61 -0.68 -14.54 -6.41
C ALA A 61 -0.43 -15.35 -7.69
N ALA A 62 -0.28 -16.67 -7.57
CA ALA A 62 0.03 -17.54 -8.70
C ALA A 62 -1.00 -17.39 -9.83
N GLY A 63 -0.50 -17.18 -11.07
CA GLY A 63 -1.33 -17.02 -12.27
C GLY A 63 -2.11 -15.70 -12.39
N LEU A 64 -1.90 -14.74 -11.49
CA LEU A 64 -2.64 -13.46 -11.51
C LEU A 64 -1.91 -12.33 -12.24
N LEU A 65 -0.62 -12.46 -12.56
CA LEU A 65 0.16 -11.38 -13.17
C LEU A 65 -0.51 -10.81 -14.43
N GLY A 66 -1.00 -11.67 -15.33
CA GLY A 66 -1.67 -11.23 -16.57
C GLY A 66 -2.87 -10.33 -16.29
N ALA A 67 -3.73 -10.72 -15.37
CA ALA A 67 -4.92 -9.93 -15.00
C ALA A 67 -4.55 -8.56 -14.38
N PHE A 68 -3.48 -8.50 -13.58
CA PHE A 68 -2.97 -7.23 -13.06
C PHE A 68 -2.36 -6.35 -14.15
N VAL A 69 -1.65 -6.93 -15.12
CA VAL A 69 -1.11 -6.22 -16.30
C VAL A 69 -2.24 -5.64 -17.14
N ASP A 70 -3.29 -6.41 -17.40
CA ASP A 70 -4.44 -5.95 -18.18
C ASP A 70 -5.18 -4.82 -17.46
N GLY A 71 -5.37 -4.94 -16.14
CA GLY A 71 -5.93 -3.88 -15.31
C GLY A 71 -5.07 -2.60 -15.30
N ALA A 72 -3.75 -2.74 -15.28
CA ALA A 72 -2.83 -1.60 -15.34
C ALA A 72 -2.94 -0.86 -16.69
N ARG A 73 -2.97 -1.58 -17.79
CA ARG A 73 -3.16 -1.02 -19.14
C ARG A 73 -4.52 -0.35 -19.29
N GLN A 74 -5.56 -0.93 -18.70
CA GLN A 74 -6.87 -0.30 -18.70
C GLN A 74 -6.85 1.02 -17.95
N LEU A 75 -6.30 1.07 -16.72
CA LEU A 75 -6.17 2.32 -15.96
C LEU A 75 -5.37 3.38 -16.73
N GLU A 76 -4.27 2.99 -17.37
CA GLU A 76 -3.49 3.90 -18.22
C GLU A 76 -4.32 4.46 -19.38
N SER A 77 -5.09 3.61 -20.09
CA SER A 77 -5.98 4.02 -21.17
C SER A 77 -7.10 4.95 -20.71
N GLU A 78 -7.44 4.92 -19.43
CA GLU A 78 -8.41 5.83 -18.79
C GLU A 78 -7.77 7.16 -18.32
N GLY A 79 -6.47 7.35 -18.54
CA GLY A 79 -5.77 8.62 -18.34
C GLY A 79 -5.24 8.86 -16.91
N VAL A 80 -4.99 7.81 -16.12
CA VAL A 80 -4.32 7.99 -14.83
C VAL A 80 -2.84 8.37 -15.04
N GLY A 81 -2.29 9.18 -14.13
CA GLY A 81 -0.89 9.61 -14.18
C GLY A 81 0.08 8.68 -13.47
N ALA A 82 -0.41 7.77 -12.62
CA ALA A 82 0.36 6.73 -11.95
C ALA A 82 -0.54 5.58 -11.51
N ILE A 83 0.03 4.42 -11.21
CA ILE A 83 -0.71 3.22 -10.82
C ILE A 83 -0.14 2.66 -9.52
N THR A 84 -1.02 2.27 -8.60
CA THR A 84 -0.69 1.53 -7.37
C THR A 84 -1.60 0.32 -7.18
N THR A 85 -1.42 -0.42 -6.10
CA THR A 85 -2.25 -1.57 -5.73
C THR A 85 -2.80 -1.42 -4.31
N ASN A 86 -3.86 -2.15 -3.99
CA ASN A 86 -4.40 -2.22 -2.64
C ASN A 86 -3.93 -3.45 -1.84
N CYS A 87 -2.77 -4.02 -2.21
CA CYS A 87 -2.16 -5.13 -1.48
C CYS A 87 -0.65 -5.08 -1.61
N GLY A 88 0.06 -4.92 -0.49
CA GLY A 88 1.51 -4.78 -0.47
C GLY A 88 2.28 -6.02 -0.96
N PHE A 89 1.70 -7.22 -0.85
CA PHE A 89 2.27 -8.46 -1.39
C PHE A 89 2.42 -8.45 -2.92
N LEU A 90 1.73 -7.55 -3.63
CA LEU A 90 1.89 -7.40 -5.09
C LEU A 90 3.20 -6.73 -5.49
N VAL A 91 4.05 -6.34 -4.53
CA VAL A 91 5.40 -5.83 -4.78
C VAL A 91 6.25 -6.82 -5.59
N LYS A 92 5.99 -8.10 -5.50
CA LYS A 92 6.64 -9.11 -6.35
C LYS A 92 6.39 -8.89 -7.86
N PHE A 93 5.31 -8.22 -8.23
CA PHE A 93 4.97 -7.84 -9.61
C PHE A 93 5.43 -6.42 -9.98
N GLN A 94 6.16 -5.72 -9.09
CA GLN A 94 6.57 -4.32 -9.28
C GLN A 94 7.23 -4.10 -10.64
N ARG A 95 8.19 -4.94 -11.00
CA ARG A 95 8.97 -4.79 -12.23
C ARG A 95 8.12 -5.08 -13.48
N GLU A 96 7.31 -6.11 -13.44
CA GLU A 96 6.47 -6.54 -14.55
C GLU A 96 5.37 -5.51 -14.83
N LEU A 97 4.72 -5.01 -13.80
CA LEU A 97 3.71 -3.96 -13.92
C LEU A 97 4.33 -2.66 -14.44
N ALA A 98 5.47 -2.24 -13.91
CA ALA A 98 6.16 -1.04 -14.38
C ALA A 98 6.62 -1.13 -15.85
N LYS A 99 6.92 -2.34 -16.36
CA LYS A 99 7.24 -2.56 -17.77
C LYS A 99 6.03 -2.60 -18.70
N SER A 100 4.83 -2.81 -18.16
CA SER A 100 3.62 -3.02 -18.96
C SER A 100 2.90 -1.72 -19.35
N VAL A 101 3.25 -0.60 -18.72
CA VAL A 101 2.64 0.73 -18.90
C VAL A 101 3.73 1.80 -18.99
N SER A 102 3.37 3.00 -19.46
CA SER A 102 4.29 4.15 -19.59
C SER A 102 4.25 5.10 -18.38
N VAL A 103 3.25 4.95 -17.50
CA VAL A 103 3.12 5.76 -16.28
C VAL A 103 3.85 5.11 -15.10
N PRO A 104 4.30 5.87 -14.09
CA PRO A 104 4.91 5.32 -12.89
C PRO A 104 4.01 4.31 -12.18
N VAL A 105 4.60 3.19 -11.72
CA VAL A 105 3.93 2.15 -10.94
C VAL A 105 4.61 2.01 -9.59
N PHE A 106 3.82 1.91 -8.51
CA PHE A 106 4.30 1.70 -7.15
C PHE A 106 3.34 0.78 -6.38
N THR A 107 3.69 -0.47 -6.30
CA THR A 107 2.79 -1.55 -5.88
C THR A 107 2.64 -1.70 -4.37
N SER A 108 3.55 -1.15 -3.57
CA SER A 108 3.59 -1.40 -2.13
C SER A 108 4.32 -0.29 -1.38
N SER A 109 3.94 -0.06 -0.13
CA SER A 109 4.69 0.75 0.83
C SER A 109 6.08 0.19 1.13
N LEU A 110 6.35 -1.09 0.88
CA LEU A 110 7.68 -1.67 1.02
C LEU A 110 8.74 -0.95 0.15
N LEU A 111 8.33 -0.31 -0.94
CA LEU A 111 9.21 0.55 -1.75
C LEU A 111 9.80 1.73 -0.97
N LEU A 112 9.19 2.11 0.16
CA LEU A 112 9.71 3.14 1.05
C LEU A 112 10.86 2.63 1.95
N VAL A 113 10.98 1.32 2.18
CA VAL A 113 11.93 0.76 3.14
C VAL A 113 13.37 1.17 2.86
N PRO A 114 13.90 1.10 1.62
CA PRO A 114 15.26 1.55 1.32
C PRO A 114 15.46 3.05 1.57
N LEU A 115 14.45 3.88 1.30
CA LEU A 115 14.48 5.31 1.59
C LEU A 115 14.45 5.56 3.09
N VAL A 116 13.51 4.96 3.81
CA VAL A 116 13.35 5.11 5.27
C VAL A 116 14.64 4.69 5.97
N HIS A 117 15.25 3.56 5.58
CA HIS A 117 16.52 3.11 6.16
C HIS A 117 17.63 4.18 6.05
N ARG A 118 17.73 4.87 4.91
CA ARG A 118 18.72 5.94 4.71
C ARG A 118 18.43 7.20 5.51
N LEU A 119 17.23 7.40 5.97
CA LEU A 119 16.82 8.53 6.82
C LEU A 119 17.08 8.27 8.31
N LEU A 120 17.28 7.01 8.69
CA LEU A 120 17.51 6.63 10.08
C LEU A 120 18.97 6.85 10.50
N PRO A 121 19.22 7.18 11.78
CA PRO A 121 20.56 7.15 12.35
C PRO A 121 21.23 5.78 12.15
N PRO A 122 22.59 5.76 12.03
CA PRO A 122 23.34 4.51 11.93
C PRO A 122 23.03 3.55 13.09
N GLY A 123 22.88 2.27 12.77
CA GLY A 123 22.58 1.22 13.75
C GLY A 123 21.10 1.00 14.01
N GLN A 124 20.22 1.84 13.47
CA GLN A 124 18.78 1.60 13.55
C GLN A 124 18.28 0.74 12.38
N ARG A 125 17.23 -0.03 12.65
CA ARG A 125 16.53 -0.85 11.67
C ARG A 125 15.15 -0.32 11.31
N VAL A 126 14.64 -0.76 10.18
CA VAL A 126 13.26 -0.50 9.77
C VAL A 126 12.36 -1.64 10.29
N GLY A 127 11.35 -1.28 11.06
CA GLY A 127 10.27 -2.20 11.42
C GLY A 127 9.29 -2.36 10.26
N ILE A 128 8.85 -3.57 9.96
CA ILE A 128 7.78 -3.85 8.99
C ILE A 128 6.64 -4.52 9.74
N MET A 129 5.43 -3.97 9.63
CA MET A 129 4.21 -4.66 10.07
C MET A 129 3.44 -5.17 8.86
N THR A 130 3.06 -6.43 8.88
CA THR A 130 2.34 -7.12 7.81
C THR A 130 1.21 -7.99 8.36
N VAL A 131 0.24 -8.34 7.52
CA VAL A 131 -0.87 -9.22 7.93
C VAL A 131 -0.38 -10.64 8.24
N ASN A 132 0.69 -11.10 7.58
CA ASN A 132 1.28 -12.42 7.79
C ASN A 132 2.79 -12.39 7.47
N ALA A 133 3.63 -12.46 8.51
CA ALA A 133 5.08 -12.39 8.37
C ALA A 133 5.64 -13.61 7.60
N ALA A 134 5.09 -14.80 7.81
CA ALA A 134 5.55 -16.01 7.13
C ALA A 134 5.30 -15.98 5.60
N SER A 135 4.29 -15.20 5.14
CA SER A 135 4.00 -15.01 3.72
C SER A 135 4.87 -13.93 3.07
N LEU A 136 5.55 -13.08 3.86
CA LEU A 136 6.45 -12.05 3.36
C LEU A 136 7.84 -12.65 3.05
N THR A 137 7.98 -13.16 1.83
CA THR A 137 9.16 -13.91 1.38
C THR A 137 10.30 -12.99 0.90
N PRO A 138 11.53 -13.52 0.75
CA PRO A 138 12.64 -12.77 0.12
C PRO A 138 12.32 -12.21 -1.27
N GLU A 139 11.43 -12.86 -2.03
CA GLU A 139 10.98 -12.36 -3.34
C GLU A 139 10.24 -11.02 -3.22
N HIS A 140 9.43 -10.84 -2.17
CA HIS A 140 8.76 -9.57 -1.91
C HIS A 140 9.76 -8.47 -1.52
N LEU A 141 10.74 -8.79 -0.69
CA LEU A 141 11.80 -7.84 -0.30
C LEU A 141 12.63 -7.43 -1.52
N ALA A 142 13.02 -8.37 -2.35
CA ALA A 142 13.75 -8.10 -3.59
C ALA A 142 12.92 -7.27 -4.58
N GLY A 143 11.61 -7.54 -4.70
CA GLY A 143 10.68 -6.76 -5.51
C GLY A 143 10.58 -5.30 -5.07
N ALA A 144 10.74 -5.04 -3.78
CA ALA A 144 10.80 -3.69 -3.20
C ALA A 144 12.19 -3.03 -3.28
N GLY A 145 13.20 -3.72 -3.81
CA GLY A 145 14.58 -3.22 -3.83
C GLY A 145 15.25 -3.21 -2.45
N ILE A 146 14.78 -4.01 -1.51
CA ILE A 146 15.34 -4.14 -0.17
C ILE A 146 16.49 -5.14 -0.24
N GLY A 147 17.72 -4.64 -0.11
CA GLY A 147 18.93 -5.44 -0.07
C GLY A 147 19.11 -6.18 1.26
N SER A 148 19.98 -7.19 1.27
CA SER A 148 20.32 -7.94 2.49
C SER A 148 21.11 -7.12 3.52
N ASP A 149 21.61 -5.97 3.12
CA ASP A 149 22.30 -4.98 3.96
C ASP A 149 21.35 -4.07 4.75
N VAL A 150 20.05 -4.08 4.43
CA VAL A 150 19.05 -3.29 5.14
C VAL A 150 18.59 -4.06 6.39
N PRO A 151 18.89 -3.57 7.60
CA PRO A 151 18.49 -4.23 8.83
C PRO A 151 16.98 -4.09 9.05
N LEU A 152 16.27 -5.21 9.18
CA LEU A 152 14.82 -5.27 9.34
C LEU A 152 14.42 -5.92 10.65
N ALA A 153 13.26 -5.52 11.15
CA ALA A 153 12.47 -6.28 12.13
C ALA A 153 11.05 -6.44 11.57
N ILE A 154 10.57 -7.67 11.43
CA ILE A 154 9.26 -7.95 10.80
C ILE A 154 8.31 -8.51 11.85
N ALA A 155 7.15 -7.89 12.00
CA ALA A 155 6.07 -8.34 12.86
C ALA A 155 4.81 -8.61 12.04
N GLY A 156 4.26 -9.82 12.19
CA GLY A 156 3.02 -10.21 11.56
C GLY A 156 1.83 -10.12 12.52
N MET A 157 0.65 -9.98 11.92
CA MET A 157 -0.64 -9.97 12.62
C MET A 157 -1.27 -11.38 12.71
N GLU A 158 -0.57 -12.43 12.28
CA GLU A 158 -1.11 -13.80 12.18
C GLU A 158 -1.53 -14.41 13.52
N THR A 159 -1.03 -13.88 14.63
CA THR A 159 -1.45 -14.30 15.99
C THR A 159 -2.68 -13.54 16.49
N GLU A 160 -3.06 -12.47 15.80
CA GLU A 160 -4.22 -11.66 16.13
C GLU A 160 -5.48 -12.23 15.46
N LYS A 161 -6.62 -12.09 16.14
CA LYS A 161 -7.81 -12.85 15.76
C LYS A 161 -8.75 -12.06 14.82
N GLU A 162 -8.93 -10.77 15.09
CA GLU A 162 -9.94 -9.98 14.38
C GLU A 162 -9.46 -9.54 13.01
N PHE A 163 -8.39 -8.74 12.96
CA PHE A 163 -7.92 -8.15 11.70
C PHE A 163 -7.56 -9.22 10.67
N THR A 164 -6.72 -10.18 11.05
CA THR A 164 -6.24 -11.23 10.14
C THR A 164 -7.38 -12.13 9.66
N ARG A 165 -8.30 -12.49 10.55
CA ARG A 165 -9.48 -13.31 10.23
C ARG A 165 -10.34 -12.61 9.17
N VAL A 166 -10.66 -11.35 9.40
CA VAL A 166 -11.53 -10.58 8.50
C VAL A 166 -10.88 -10.39 7.14
N LEU A 167 -9.60 -9.99 7.10
CA LEU A 167 -8.93 -9.73 5.83
C LEU A 167 -8.69 -10.99 5.01
N LEU A 168 -8.04 -12.00 5.60
CA LEU A 168 -7.69 -13.22 4.87
C LEU A 168 -8.89 -14.14 4.65
N GLY A 169 -9.89 -14.11 5.55
CA GLY A 169 -11.17 -14.78 5.38
C GLY A 169 -12.16 -14.05 4.48
N ASN A 170 -11.83 -12.83 4.06
CA ASN A 170 -12.70 -11.97 3.25
C ASN A 170 -14.10 -11.80 3.85
N GLU A 171 -14.17 -11.57 5.17
CA GLU A 171 -15.39 -11.52 5.96
C GLU A 171 -16.08 -10.15 5.89
N LEU A 172 -17.37 -10.11 6.18
CA LEU A 172 -18.21 -8.93 5.97
C LEU A 172 -18.24 -7.96 7.17
N ILE A 173 -17.76 -8.39 8.32
CA ILE A 173 -17.84 -7.63 9.58
C ILE A 173 -16.46 -7.50 10.18
N LEU A 174 -16.07 -6.28 10.53
CA LEU A 174 -14.84 -5.92 11.22
C LEU A 174 -15.17 -5.15 12.49
N ASP A 175 -14.70 -5.64 13.62
CA ASP A 175 -14.66 -4.85 14.85
C ASP A 175 -13.44 -3.93 14.82
N VAL A 176 -13.69 -2.65 14.54
CA VAL A 176 -12.62 -1.64 14.33
C VAL A 176 -11.83 -1.38 15.61
N ASP A 177 -12.48 -1.44 16.76
CA ASP A 177 -11.83 -1.17 18.05
C ASP A 177 -10.94 -2.34 18.46
N VAL A 178 -11.40 -3.58 18.29
CA VAL A 178 -10.57 -4.77 18.50
C VAL A 178 -9.38 -4.79 17.53
N ALA A 179 -9.62 -4.50 16.25
CA ALA A 179 -8.54 -4.44 15.26
C ALA A 179 -7.50 -3.35 15.60
N ARG A 180 -7.93 -2.18 16.11
CA ARG A 180 -7.02 -1.12 16.59
C ARG A 180 -6.14 -1.61 17.74
N GLU A 181 -6.73 -2.26 18.75
CA GLU A 181 -5.98 -2.81 19.89
C GLU A 181 -4.96 -3.85 19.45
N GLU A 182 -5.32 -4.70 18.48
CA GLU A 182 -4.41 -5.68 17.89
C GLU A 182 -3.20 -5.00 17.23
N HIS A 183 -3.40 -3.96 16.43
CA HIS A 183 -2.31 -3.22 15.80
C HIS A 183 -1.39 -2.56 16.82
N VAL A 184 -1.95 -1.92 17.85
CA VAL A 184 -1.17 -1.30 18.94
C VAL A 184 -0.35 -2.35 19.69
N ARG A 185 -0.94 -3.49 20.00
CA ARG A 185 -0.26 -4.59 20.70
C ARG A 185 0.91 -5.15 19.90
N VAL A 186 0.73 -5.40 18.59
CA VAL A 186 1.79 -5.91 17.70
C VAL A 186 2.89 -4.87 17.53
N ALA A 187 2.54 -3.59 17.37
CA ALA A 187 3.51 -2.51 17.25
C ALA A 187 4.36 -2.35 18.52
N ARG A 188 3.72 -2.41 19.72
CA ARG A 188 4.41 -2.39 21.00
C ARG A 188 5.39 -3.53 21.12
N ARG A 189 4.97 -4.75 20.78
CA ARG A 189 5.83 -5.94 20.79
C ARG A 189 7.03 -5.73 19.85
N LEU A 190 6.81 -5.26 18.63
CA LEU A 190 7.87 -5.01 17.65
C LEU A 190 8.98 -4.10 18.21
N VAL A 191 8.63 -2.98 18.85
CA VAL A 191 9.63 -2.04 19.40
C VAL A 191 10.20 -2.49 20.76
N THR A 192 9.51 -3.36 21.48
CA THR A 192 10.01 -3.96 22.72
C THR A 192 11.05 -5.03 22.40
N ASP A 193 10.77 -5.90 21.43
CA ASP A 193 11.67 -6.98 21.02
C ASP A 193 12.88 -6.46 20.22
N HIS A 194 12.72 -5.29 19.58
CA HIS A 194 13.74 -4.63 18.77
C HIS A 194 13.82 -3.12 19.10
N ALA A 195 14.49 -2.80 20.21
CA ALA A 195 14.60 -1.43 20.70
C ALA A 195 15.30 -0.46 19.71
N ASP A 196 16.06 -1.01 18.76
CA ASP A 196 16.75 -0.30 17.68
C ASP A 196 15.87 -0.04 16.44
N VAL A 197 14.58 -0.39 16.45
CA VAL A 197 13.62 0.03 15.43
C VAL A 197 13.48 1.55 15.47
N GLY A 198 13.87 2.23 14.39
CA GLY A 198 13.82 3.69 14.28
C GLY A 198 12.56 4.23 13.59
N ALA A 199 11.95 3.43 12.72
CA ALA A 199 10.70 3.74 12.02
C ALA A 199 9.95 2.46 11.67
N ILE A 200 8.65 2.57 11.41
CA ILE A 200 7.78 1.44 11.06
C ILE A 200 7.19 1.68 9.65
N VAL A 201 7.23 0.65 8.80
CA VAL A 201 6.53 0.62 7.51
C VAL A 201 5.38 -0.38 7.60
N LEU A 202 4.16 0.08 7.34
CA LEU A 202 2.97 -0.77 7.28
C LEU A 202 2.88 -1.37 5.87
N GLU A 203 3.20 -2.66 5.74
CA GLU A 203 3.15 -3.35 4.43
C GLU A 203 1.71 -3.50 3.94
N CYS A 204 0.80 -3.88 4.82
CA CYS A 204 -0.59 -4.11 4.48
C CYS A 204 -1.34 -2.80 4.27
N THR A 205 -1.98 -2.66 3.12
CA THR A 205 -2.69 -1.45 2.70
C THR A 205 -4.00 -1.19 3.45
N ASN A 206 -4.39 -2.10 4.34
CA ASN A 206 -5.55 -1.98 5.23
C ASN A 206 -5.17 -1.51 6.65
N MET A 207 -3.86 -1.34 6.94
CA MET A 207 -3.34 -0.87 8.22
C MET A 207 -3.29 0.66 8.38
N PRO A 208 -3.25 1.50 7.33
CA PRO A 208 -3.15 2.94 7.48
C PRO A 208 -4.19 3.59 8.41
N PRO A 209 -5.44 3.11 8.52
CA PRO A 209 -6.40 3.64 9.51
C PRO A 209 -5.88 3.65 10.95
N TYR A 210 -4.95 2.76 11.29
CA TYR A 210 -4.37 2.58 12.63
C TYR A 210 -2.98 3.22 12.78
N ALA A 211 -2.44 3.82 11.71
CA ALA A 211 -1.08 4.37 11.71
C ALA A 211 -0.85 5.40 12.83
N GLY A 212 -1.83 6.27 13.08
CA GLY A 212 -1.75 7.26 14.16
C GLY A 212 -1.71 6.64 15.56
N ASP A 213 -2.45 5.54 15.78
CA ASP A 213 -2.44 4.81 17.05
C ASP A 213 -1.09 4.10 17.26
N ILE A 214 -0.56 3.47 16.22
CA ILE A 214 0.76 2.84 16.21
C ILE A 214 1.86 3.86 16.52
N GLN A 215 1.81 5.04 15.87
CA GLN A 215 2.80 6.10 16.10
C GLN A 215 2.75 6.65 17.52
N ARG A 216 1.55 6.88 18.08
CA ARG A 216 1.40 7.33 19.47
C ARG A 216 1.93 6.32 20.45
N GLU A 217 1.64 5.05 20.26
CA GLU A 217 2.08 3.97 21.14
C GLU A 217 3.59 3.75 21.14
N THR A 218 4.20 3.77 19.95
CA THR A 218 5.61 3.40 19.76
C THR A 218 6.56 4.59 19.83
N GLY A 219 6.06 5.81 19.62
CA GLY A 219 6.88 7.01 19.45
C GLY A 219 7.74 6.96 18.19
N ARG A 220 7.47 6.06 17.24
CA ARG A 220 8.23 5.90 15.99
C ARG A 220 7.47 6.48 14.82
N PRO A 221 8.16 7.12 13.84
CA PRO A 221 7.52 7.49 12.57
C PRO A 221 6.93 6.26 11.89
N VAL A 222 5.71 6.41 11.35
CA VAL A 222 5.00 5.34 10.64
C VAL A 222 4.81 5.75 9.19
N PHE A 223 5.22 4.87 8.28
CA PHE A 223 5.08 5.02 6.84
C PHE A 223 4.15 3.95 6.30
N ASP A 224 3.33 4.31 5.33
CA ASP A 224 2.33 3.44 4.74
C ASP A 224 2.10 3.76 3.26
N ILE A 225 1.19 3.02 2.63
CA ILE A 225 0.86 3.22 1.22
C ILE A 225 0.13 4.55 0.98
N VAL A 226 -0.65 5.05 1.94
CA VAL A 226 -1.37 6.32 1.79
C VAL A 226 -0.39 7.49 1.78
N SER A 227 0.64 7.45 2.64
CA SER A 227 1.72 8.44 2.64
C SER A 227 2.54 8.39 1.34
N LEU A 228 2.80 7.19 0.79
CA LEU A 228 3.47 7.04 -0.51
C LEU A 228 2.62 7.61 -1.65
N VAL A 229 1.33 7.30 -1.68
CA VAL A 229 0.38 7.85 -2.68
C VAL A 229 0.32 9.37 -2.61
N ALA A 230 0.24 9.94 -1.40
CA ALA A 230 0.20 11.39 -1.20
C ALA A 230 1.48 12.08 -1.71
N MET A 231 2.65 11.51 -1.43
CA MET A 231 3.95 12.00 -1.90
C MET A 231 4.00 12.00 -3.45
N LEU A 232 3.61 10.91 -4.09
CA LEU A 232 3.64 10.77 -5.54
C LEU A 232 2.56 11.65 -6.21
N HIS A 233 1.36 11.70 -5.63
CA HIS A 233 0.32 12.62 -6.09
C HIS A 233 0.82 14.06 -6.11
N GLY A 234 1.49 14.53 -5.04
CA GLY A 234 2.08 15.87 -4.99
C GLY A 234 3.04 16.13 -6.14
N SER A 235 3.87 15.15 -6.49
CA SER A 235 4.81 15.25 -7.62
C SER A 235 4.11 15.26 -8.98
N LEU A 236 3.08 14.45 -9.16
CA LEU A 236 2.28 14.38 -10.40
C LEU A 236 1.42 15.64 -10.59
N ALA A 237 0.86 16.14 -9.51
CA ALA A 237 -0.03 17.30 -9.55
C ALA A 237 0.72 18.65 -9.73
N ALA A 238 2.04 18.69 -9.53
CA ALA A 238 2.83 19.91 -9.64
C ALA A 238 2.75 20.57 -11.02
N GLY A 239 2.44 19.82 -12.08
CA GLY A 239 2.22 20.32 -13.44
C GLY A 239 0.76 20.62 -13.79
N LEU A 240 -0.18 20.34 -12.90
CA LEU A 240 -1.60 20.60 -13.12
C LEU A 240 -1.96 22.02 -12.67
N PRO A 241 -2.90 22.71 -13.35
CA PRO A 241 -3.38 24.00 -12.88
C PRO A 241 -4.02 23.83 -11.49
N PRO A 242 -3.91 24.85 -10.60
CA PRO A 242 -4.53 24.81 -9.29
C PRO A 242 -6.03 24.55 -9.40
N ARG A 243 -6.57 23.70 -8.53
CA ARG A 243 -8.02 23.47 -8.48
C ARG A 243 -8.73 24.78 -8.13
N PRO A 244 -9.84 25.12 -8.79
CA PRO A 244 -10.69 26.19 -8.29
C PRO A 244 -11.21 25.82 -6.90
N ALA A 245 -11.18 26.80 -5.96
CA ALA A 245 -11.68 26.67 -4.61
C ALA A 245 -13.19 26.39 -4.60
#